data_b715a38eded8bcdae3bf917a7c511329
#
_entry.id   b715a38eded8bcdae3bf917a7c511329
#
_cell.length_a   1.000
_cell.length_b   1.000
_cell.length_c   1.000
_cell.angle_alpha   90.00
_cell.angle_beta   90.00
_cell.angle_gamma   90.00
#
_symmetry.space_group_name_H-M   'P 1'
#
loop_
_entity.id
_entity.type
_entity.pdbx_description
1 polymer ?
#
loop_
_entity_poly.entity_id
_entity_poly.type
_entity_poly.pdbx_seq_one_letter_code
_entity_poly.pdbx_strand_id
1 'polypeptide(L)'
;DFIGIHFFSPVDKMPLVEIIKGEKTSDEALARVFDYTLAIGKTPIVVNDSRGFFTSRVIGTFVNEALAMLGEGVEPASIEHAGSQAGYPAPPLQLSDELNLELMHKIAVASRKGVEDAGGKYEPHPAEAVVEKMIEIGRPSRLKGAGFYEYVDGKRSQLWPGLRETFKSGTSQPPLQDMIDRMLFAEALETQKCLDEGVLTSTADANIGSIMGIGYPPYTGGSAQFIVGYQGAGGVGKDAFVARAKELAARYGDRFNPPKS
;
A
#
# COMPACT_ATOMS: atom_id res chain seq x y z
N ASP A 1 26.28 -3.97 17.36
CA ASP A 1 24.83 -4.07 17.23
C ASP A 1 24.32 -3.13 16.14
N PHE A 2 23.41 -3.60 15.31
CA PHE A 2 22.76 -2.82 14.26
C PHE A 2 21.25 -2.94 14.40
N ILE A 3 20.53 -1.81 14.24
CA ILE A 3 19.08 -1.73 14.26
C ILE A 3 18.63 -0.64 13.29
N GLY A 4 17.56 -0.88 12.55
CA GLY A 4 16.98 0.07 11.61
C GLY A 4 15.92 0.94 12.26
N ILE A 5 15.82 2.19 11.81
CA ILE A 5 14.75 3.13 12.17
C ILE A 5 14.21 3.73 10.88
N HIS A 6 12.93 3.52 10.61
CA HIS A 6 12.23 4.06 9.47
C HIS A 6 11.30 5.20 9.88
N PHE A 7 11.60 6.39 9.42
CA PHE A 7 10.77 7.58 9.58
C PHE A 7 9.86 7.77 8.36
N PHE A 8 8.71 8.39 8.57
CA PHE A 8 7.74 8.69 7.52
C PHE A 8 7.80 10.17 7.14
N SER A 9 7.65 10.46 5.86
CA SER A 9 7.68 11.84 5.35
C SER A 9 6.28 12.47 5.37
N PRO A 10 6.15 13.73 5.82
CA PRO A 10 7.16 14.61 6.41
C PRO A 10 7.49 14.22 7.85
N VAL A 11 8.79 14.11 8.17
CA VAL A 11 9.27 13.53 9.43
C VAL A 11 8.80 14.31 10.66
N ASP A 12 8.69 15.61 10.55
CA ASP A 12 8.23 16.49 11.64
C ASP A 12 6.75 16.31 12.00
N LYS A 13 5.93 15.80 11.07
CA LYS A 13 4.47 15.65 11.22
C LYS A 13 4.02 14.22 11.46
N MET A 14 4.72 13.26 10.87
CA MET A 14 4.31 11.85 10.96
C MET A 14 4.63 11.26 12.33
N PRO A 15 3.62 10.67 13.01
CA PRO A 15 3.77 10.25 14.40
C PRO A 15 4.47 8.91 14.58
N LEU A 16 4.50 8.05 13.55
CA LEU A 16 5.00 6.68 13.64
C LEU A 16 6.50 6.59 13.35
N VAL A 17 7.16 5.68 14.04
CA VAL A 17 8.48 5.16 13.68
C VAL A 17 8.39 3.63 13.62
N GLU A 18 8.87 3.07 12.52
CA GLU A 18 9.02 1.62 12.35
C GLU A 18 10.45 1.23 12.73
N ILE A 19 10.58 0.46 13.80
CA ILE A 19 11.87 -0.05 14.28
C ILE A 19 12.08 -1.42 13.65
N ILE A 20 13.20 -1.60 12.95
CA ILE A 20 13.51 -2.82 12.18
C ILE A 20 14.58 -3.61 12.92
N LYS A 21 14.19 -4.78 13.42
CA LYS A 21 15.06 -5.74 14.09
C LYS A 21 15.68 -6.70 13.07
N GLY A 22 17.00 -6.66 12.95
CA GLY A 22 17.75 -7.66 12.18
C GLY A 22 18.07 -8.91 13.01
N GLU A 23 18.55 -9.96 12.37
CA GLU A 23 18.88 -11.25 13.03
C GLU A 23 19.84 -11.12 14.21
N LYS A 24 20.78 -10.17 14.13
CA LYS A 24 21.83 -9.95 15.14
C LYS A 24 21.56 -8.73 16.03
N THR A 25 20.37 -8.15 15.96
CA THR A 25 19.98 -7.04 16.83
C THR A 25 19.78 -7.56 18.24
N SER A 26 20.50 -6.98 19.22
CA SER A 26 20.34 -7.34 20.62
C SER A 26 19.06 -6.75 21.22
N ASP A 27 18.55 -7.37 22.30
CA ASP A 27 17.41 -6.84 23.04
C ASP A 27 17.74 -5.49 23.70
N GLU A 28 19.01 -5.26 24.07
CA GLU A 28 19.48 -3.97 24.61
C GLU A 28 19.39 -2.88 23.53
N ALA A 29 19.84 -3.14 22.29
CA ALA A 29 19.75 -2.19 21.20
C ALA A 29 18.29 -1.85 20.86
N LEU A 30 17.43 -2.87 20.85
CA LEU A 30 15.99 -2.68 20.67
C LEU A 30 15.38 -1.80 21.76
N ALA A 31 15.66 -2.10 23.01
CA ALA A 31 15.13 -1.32 24.15
C ALA A 31 15.58 0.15 24.08
N ARG A 32 16.86 0.40 23.81
CA ARG A 32 17.41 1.76 23.67
C ARG A 32 16.74 2.56 22.53
N VAL A 33 16.52 1.93 21.39
CA VAL A 33 15.88 2.60 20.23
C VAL A 33 14.39 2.82 20.48
N PHE A 34 13.74 1.90 21.17
CA PHE A 34 12.36 2.06 21.61
C PHE A 34 12.21 3.28 22.53
N ASP A 35 13.04 3.38 23.57
CA ASP A 35 13.07 4.52 24.48
C ASP A 35 13.41 5.83 23.77
N TYR A 36 14.39 5.80 22.86
CA TYR A 36 14.73 6.94 22.02
C TYR A 36 13.53 7.41 21.20
N THR A 37 12.80 6.48 20.58
CA THR A 37 11.61 6.79 19.76
C THR A 37 10.53 7.49 20.61
N LEU A 38 10.30 7.00 21.82
CA LEU A 38 9.38 7.67 22.76
C LEU A 38 9.89 9.05 23.17
N ALA A 39 11.19 9.19 23.44
CA ALA A 39 11.80 10.45 23.87
C ALA A 39 11.70 11.57 22.82
N ILE A 40 11.70 11.22 21.51
CA ILE A 40 11.48 12.19 20.43
C ILE A 40 9.99 12.41 20.11
N GLY A 41 9.09 11.90 20.95
CA GLY A 41 7.64 12.09 20.80
C GLY A 41 6.99 11.29 19.68
N LYS A 42 7.62 10.19 19.25
CA LYS A 42 7.07 9.29 18.22
C LYS A 42 6.50 8.01 18.84
N THR A 43 5.58 7.39 18.11
CA THR A 43 5.00 6.09 18.47
C THR A 43 5.79 4.99 17.78
N PRO A 44 6.44 4.06 18.51
CA PRO A 44 7.18 2.96 17.91
C PRO A 44 6.28 1.78 17.56
N ILE A 45 6.58 1.11 16.44
CA ILE A 45 6.24 -0.30 16.20
C ILE A 45 7.54 -1.06 15.97
N VAL A 46 7.54 -2.36 16.22
CA VAL A 46 8.70 -3.22 16.04
C VAL A 46 8.40 -4.28 14.99
N VAL A 47 9.26 -4.36 13.98
CA VAL A 47 9.15 -5.35 12.89
C VAL A 47 10.48 -6.07 12.70
N ASN A 48 10.43 -7.27 12.16
CA ASN A 48 11.62 -7.98 11.71
C ASN A 48 12.01 -7.54 10.30
N ASP A 49 13.31 -7.61 10.02
CA ASP A 49 13.85 -7.22 8.71
C ASP A 49 13.26 -8.06 7.58
N SER A 50 12.78 -7.36 6.57
CA SER A 50 12.21 -7.94 5.36
C SER A 50 12.21 -6.88 4.25
N ARG A 51 12.12 -7.28 2.99
CA ARG A 51 12.03 -6.34 1.88
C ARG A 51 10.78 -5.46 1.99
N GLY A 52 10.96 -4.15 2.10
CA GLY A 52 9.89 -3.17 2.29
C GLY A 52 9.33 -3.13 3.71
N PHE A 53 9.93 -3.87 4.64
CA PHE A 53 9.50 -4.01 6.02
C PHE A 53 8.00 -4.35 6.10
N PHE A 54 7.26 -3.73 7.01
CA PHE A 54 5.80 -3.83 7.04
C PHE A 54 5.14 -2.70 6.25
N THR A 55 5.43 -1.46 6.61
CA THR A 55 4.63 -0.31 6.15
C THR A 55 4.79 -0.02 4.66
N SER A 56 6.00 -0.01 4.12
CA SER A 56 6.23 0.21 2.69
C SER A 56 5.68 -0.92 1.83
N ARG A 57 5.76 -2.17 2.33
CA ARG A 57 5.21 -3.34 1.67
C ARG A 57 3.69 -3.24 1.55
N VAL A 58 3.01 -2.88 2.62
CA VAL A 58 1.54 -2.82 2.67
C VAL A 58 1.00 -1.64 1.87
N ILE A 59 1.54 -0.41 2.04
CA ILE A 59 1.06 0.74 1.26
C ILE A 59 1.29 0.57 -0.24
N GLY A 60 2.32 -0.17 -0.63
CA GLY A 60 2.58 -0.53 -2.03
C GLY A 60 1.40 -1.28 -2.66
N THR A 61 0.71 -2.12 -1.92
CA THR A 61 -0.46 -2.86 -2.44
C THR A 61 -1.66 -1.95 -2.70
N PHE A 62 -1.88 -0.95 -1.85
CA PHE A 62 -2.91 0.08 -2.05
C PHE A 62 -2.69 0.86 -3.34
N VAL A 63 -1.48 1.37 -3.51
CA VAL A 63 -1.11 2.13 -4.71
C VAL A 63 -1.21 1.24 -5.96
N ASN A 64 -0.64 0.06 -5.92
CA ASN A 64 -0.67 -0.87 -7.05
C ASN A 64 -2.10 -1.23 -7.46
N GLU A 65 -3.00 -1.42 -6.49
CA GLU A 65 -4.38 -1.76 -6.83
C GLU A 65 -5.13 -0.62 -7.51
N ALA A 66 -4.89 0.62 -7.08
CA ALA A 66 -5.43 1.79 -7.75
C ALA A 66 -4.90 1.94 -9.19
N LEU A 67 -3.61 1.70 -9.40
CA LEU A 67 -3.01 1.73 -10.74
C LEU A 67 -3.54 0.58 -11.63
N ALA A 68 -3.76 -0.60 -11.05
CA ALA A 68 -4.41 -1.70 -11.76
C ALA A 68 -5.81 -1.32 -12.26
N MET A 69 -6.62 -0.69 -11.39
CA MET A 69 -7.94 -0.17 -11.79
C MET A 69 -7.84 0.83 -12.94
N LEU A 70 -6.86 1.74 -12.90
CA LEU A 70 -6.63 2.68 -13.98
C LEU A 70 -6.29 1.98 -15.30
N GLY A 71 -5.40 0.99 -15.26
CA GLY A 71 -5.04 0.17 -16.42
C GLY A 71 -6.18 -0.66 -16.98
N GLU A 72 -7.15 -1.03 -16.14
CA GLU A 72 -8.39 -1.71 -16.53
C GLU A 72 -9.44 -0.78 -17.19
N GLY A 73 -9.19 0.53 -17.23
CA GLY A 73 -10.09 1.53 -17.82
C GLY A 73 -11.10 2.11 -16.84
N VAL A 74 -10.87 1.99 -15.54
CA VAL A 74 -11.69 2.69 -14.54
C VAL A 74 -11.40 4.19 -14.62
N GLU A 75 -12.45 5.01 -14.50
CA GLU A 75 -12.34 6.46 -14.53
C GLU A 75 -11.41 6.97 -13.42
N PRO A 76 -10.39 7.77 -13.74
CA PRO A 76 -9.43 8.27 -12.74
C PRO A 76 -10.09 8.97 -11.54
N ALA A 77 -11.12 9.81 -11.80
CA ALA A 77 -11.87 10.48 -10.76
C ALA A 77 -12.63 9.50 -9.85
N SER A 78 -13.12 8.39 -10.39
CA SER A 78 -13.81 7.36 -9.61
C SER A 78 -12.84 6.61 -8.70
N ILE A 79 -11.60 6.35 -9.14
CA ILE A 79 -10.54 5.75 -8.32
C ILE A 79 -10.21 6.67 -7.13
N GLU A 80 -9.98 7.96 -7.40
CA GLU A 80 -9.70 8.95 -6.35
C GLU A 80 -10.87 9.08 -5.37
N HIS A 81 -12.10 9.10 -5.88
CA HIS A 81 -13.30 9.14 -5.06
C HIS A 81 -13.43 7.89 -4.18
N ALA A 82 -13.19 6.71 -4.73
CA ALA A 82 -13.23 5.46 -3.98
C ALA A 82 -12.21 5.44 -2.84
N GLY A 83 -10.98 5.92 -3.05
CA GLY A 83 -9.98 6.08 -2.01
C GLY A 83 -10.43 7.01 -0.89
N SER A 84 -11.01 8.15 -1.25
CA SER A 84 -11.57 9.10 -0.27
C SER A 84 -12.77 8.51 0.49
N GLN A 85 -13.67 7.82 -0.18
CA GLN A 85 -14.83 7.16 0.45
C GLN A 85 -14.42 5.98 1.36
N ALA A 86 -13.34 5.29 1.02
CA ALA A 86 -12.76 4.28 1.89
C ALA A 86 -12.19 4.86 3.19
N GLY A 87 -11.92 6.16 3.25
CA GLY A 87 -11.40 6.85 4.43
C GLY A 87 -9.89 7.07 4.44
N TYR A 88 -9.22 6.90 3.29
CA TYR A 88 -7.79 7.20 3.17
C TYR A 88 -7.54 8.72 3.22
N PRO A 89 -6.46 9.17 3.89
CA PRO A 89 -6.15 10.60 4.03
C PRO A 89 -5.71 11.25 2.72
N ALA A 90 -5.16 10.47 1.80
CA ALA A 90 -4.79 10.90 0.46
C ALA A 90 -5.33 9.91 -0.57
N PRO A 91 -5.98 10.39 -1.65
CA PRO A 91 -6.41 9.53 -2.74
C PRO A 91 -5.21 8.85 -3.43
N PRO A 92 -5.39 7.65 -4.01
CA PRO A 92 -4.26 6.82 -4.42
C PRO A 92 -3.44 7.35 -5.59
N LEU A 93 -4.05 7.98 -6.61
CA LEU A 93 -3.30 8.56 -7.72
C LEU A 93 -2.51 9.79 -7.29
N GLN A 94 -3.09 10.59 -6.39
CA GLN A 94 -2.38 11.69 -5.74
C GLN A 94 -1.17 11.18 -4.96
N LEU A 95 -1.33 10.12 -4.17
CA LEU A 95 -0.25 9.52 -3.40
C LEU A 95 0.84 8.95 -4.32
N SER A 96 0.46 8.34 -5.43
CA SER A 96 1.41 7.81 -6.42
C SER A 96 2.35 8.87 -6.96
N ASP A 97 1.85 10.08 -7.21
CA ASP A 97 2.68 11.21 -7.66
C ASP A 97 3.69 11.65 -6.60
N GLU A 98 3.35 11.54 -5.32
CA GLU A 98 4.26 11.86 -4.20
C GLU A 98 5.34 10.77 -4.02
N LEU A 99 5.01 9.50 -4.31
CA LEU A 99 5.93 8.36 -4.12
C LEU A 99 6.94 8.21 -5.25
N ASN A 100 6.75 8.84 -6.39
CA ASN A 100 7.58 8.76 -7.59
C ASN A 100 7.55 7.39 -8.30
N LEU A 101 6.96 7.34 -9.49
CA LEU A 101 6.82 6.12 -10.29
C LEU A 101 8.16 5.51 -10.71
N GLU A 102 9.20 6.33 -10.91
CA GLU A 102 10.54 5.81 -11.22
C GLU A 102 11.11 4.94 -10.08
N LEU A 103 10.82 5.33 -8.83
CA LEU A 103 11.18 4.51 -7.66
C LEU A 103 10.36 3.22 -7.62
N MET A 104 9.06 3.31 -7.88
CA MET A 104 8.19 2.12 -7.94
C MET A 104 8.66 1.14 -9.01
N HIS A 105 9.03 1.63 -10.19
CA HIS A 105 9.60 0.80 -11.26
C HIS A 105 10.91 0.12 -10.83
N LYS A 106 11.84 0.85 -10.21
CA LYS A 106 13.09 0.27 -9.69
C LYS A 106 12.83 -0.83 -8.64
N ILE A 107 11.86 -0.64 -7.76
CA ILE A 107 11.47 -1.64 -6.77
C ILE A 107 10.91 -2.90 -7.46
N ALA A 108 10.04 -2.74 -8.46
CA ALA A 108 9.48 -3.87 -9.22
C ALA A 108 10.58 -4.67 -9.93
N VAL A 109 11.51 -3.99 -10.62
CA VAL A 109 12.66 -4.61 -11.28
C VAL A 109 13.56 -5.38 -10.29
N ALA A 110 13.85 -4.77 -9.13
CA ALA A 110 14.66 -5.43 -8.09
C ALA A 110 13.91 -6.62 -7.48
N SER A 111 12.59 -6.55 -7.32
CA SER A 111 11.78 -7.66 -6.83
C SER A 111 11.75 -8.83 -7.83
N ARG A 112 11.56 -8.52 -9.11
CA ARG A 112 11.63 -9.51 -10.20
C ARG A 112 12.94 -10.26 -10.17
N LYS A 113 14.05 -9.51 -10.18
CA LYS A 113 15.38 -10.10 -10.12
C LYS A 113 15.56 -10.99 -8.89
N GLY A 114 15.13 -10.55 -7.72
CA GLY A 114 15.25 -11.34 -6.49
C GLY A 114 14.48 -12.65 -6.52
N VAL A 115 13.29 -12.67 -7.14
CA VAL A 115 12.50 -13.89 -7.32
C VAL A 115 13.17 -14.84 -8.32
N GLU A 116 13.66 -14.31 -9.46
CA GLU A 116 14.33 -15.10 -10.49
C GLU A 116 15.67 -15.67 -10.01
N ASP A 117 16.47 -14.88 -9.29
CA ASP A 117 17.74 -15.32 -8.68
C ASP A 117 17.52 -16.45 -7.64
N ALA A 118 16.35 -16.47 -6.99
CA ALA A 118 15.94 -17.55 -6.08
C ALA A 118 15.32 -18.76 -6.80
N GLY A 119 15.29 -18.76 -8.14
CA GLY A 119 14.71 -19.84 -8.95
C GLY A 119 13.19 -19.83 -9.02
N GLY A 120 12.54 -18.75 -8.57
CA GLY A 120 11.10 -18.55 -8.66
C GLY A 120 10.63 -17.97 -9.99
N LYS A 121 9.32 -17.99 -10.22
CA LYS A 121 8.67 -17.31 -11.34
C LYS A 121 8.05 -16.00 -10.85
N TYR A 122 8.50 -14.90 -11.44
CA TYR A 122 7.90 -13.60 -11.14
C TYR A 122 6.56 -13.41 -11.90
N GLU A 123 5.52 -13.07 -11.17
CA GLU A 123 4.23 -12.69 -11.75
C GLU A 123 4.09 -11.16 -11.62
N PRO A 124 4.14 -10.41 -12.75
CA PRO A 124 4.06 -8.97 -12.71
C PRO A 124 2.67 -8.51 -12.24
N HIS A 125 2.65 -7.50 -11.37
CA HIS A 125 1.39 -6.87 -10.98
C HIS A 125 0.84 -6.01 -12.14
N PRO A 126 -0.48 -5.97 -12.40
CA PRO A 126 -1.05 -5.15 -13.48
C PRO A 126 -0.68 -3.66 -13.42
N ALA A 127 -0.37 -3.13 -12.24
CA ALA A 127 0.11 -1.77 -12.05
C ALA A 127 1.43 -1.47 -12.77
N GLU A 128 2.29 -2.46 -12.99
CA GLU A 128 3.63 -2.25 -13.58
C GLU A 128 3.52 -1.64 -14.99
N ALA A 129 2.59 -2.13 -15.80
CA ALA A 129 2.35 -1.58 -17.13
C ALA A 129 1.88 -0.10 -17.10
N VAL A 130 1.10 0.27 -16.09
CA VAL A 130 0.66 1.67 -15.89
C VAL A 130 1.84 2.54 -15.49
N VAL A 131 2.69 2.07 -14.57
CA VAL A 131 3.91 2.78 -14.14
C VAL A 131 4.84 3.00 -15.34
N GLU A 132 5.11 1.96 -16.11
CA GLU A 132 5.97 2.03 -17.30
C GLU A 132 5.41 3.03 -18.32
N LYS A 133 4.10 2.99 -18.57
CA LYS A 133 3.45 3.90 -19.52
C LYS A 133 3.55 5.36 -19.06
N MET A 134 3.33 5.65 -17.79
CA MET A 134 3.44 7.01 -17.27
C MET A 134 4.88 7.54 -17.34
N ILE A 135 5.88 6.69 -17.10
CA ILE A 135 7.30 7.05 -17.27
C ILE A 135 7.61 7.31 -18.74
N GLU A 136 7.17 6.43 -19.65
CA GLU A 136 7.37 6.57 -21.10
C GLU A 136 6.87 7.90 -21.65
N ILE A 137 5.69 8.34 -21.20
CA ILE A 137 5.11 9.62 -21.63
C ILE A 137 5.60 10.84 -20.86
N GLY A 138 6.63 10.67 -20.00
CA GLY A 138 7.28 11.76 -19.28
C GLY A 138 6.51 12.32 -18.09
N ARG A 139 5.64 11.50 -17.47
CA ARG A 139 4.82 11.89 -16.32
C ARG A 139 5.08 11.03 -15.06
N PRO A 140 6.33 11.02 -14.53
CA PRO A 140 6.69 10.07 -13.48
C PRO A 140 6.33 10.53 -12.06
N SER A 141 6.15 11.83 -11.79
CA SER A 141 5.91 12.30 -10.42
C SER A 141 5.70 13.81 -10.32
N ARG A 142 5.17 14.22 -9.17
CA ARG A 142 5.13 15.63 -8.75
C ARG A 142 6.52 16.28 -8.77
N LEU A 143 7.55 15.58 -8.31
CA LEU A 143 8.92 16.09 -8.29
C LEU A 143 9.42 16.49 -9.69
N LYS A 144 8.98 15.81 -10.72
CA LYS A 144 9.28 16.10 -12.12
C LYS A 144 8.27 17.08 -12.76
N GLY A 145 7.29 17.54 -12.00
CA GLY A 145 6.30 18.52 -12.45
C GLY A 145 5.14 17.94 -13.26
N ALA A 146 5.06 16.62 -13.43
CA ALA A 146 4.00 15.95 -14.16
C ALA A 146 3.81 14.51 -13.66
N GLY A 147 2.59 14.14 -13.33
CA GLY A 147 2.20 12.81 -12.87
C GLY A 147 0.79 12.48 -13.32
N PHE A 148 0.03 11.75 -12.51
CA PHE A 148 -1.40 11.56 -12.70
C PHE A 148 -2.17 12.87 -12.61
N TYR A 149 -1.56 13.84 -11.92
CA TYR A 149 -2.06 15.21 -11.82
C TYR A 149 -1.22 16.18 -12.63
N GLU A 150 -1.84 17.31 -12.98
CA GLU A 150 -1.16 18.50 -13.44
C GLU A 150 -0.64 19.32 -12.27
N TYR A 151 0.52 19.94 -12.47
CA TYR A 151 1.17 20.79 -11.47
C TYR A 151 1.44 22.18 -12.06
N VAL A 152 1.01 23.23 -11.35
CA VAL A 152 1.27 24.64 -11.68
C VAL A 152 2.05 25.24 -10.52
N ASP A 153 3.22 25.78 -10.79
CA ASP A 153 4.12 26.35 -9.78
C ASP A 153 4.38 25.39 -8.60
N GLY A 154 4.56 24.09 -8.92
CA GLY A 154 4.78 23.02 -7.93
C GLY A 154 3.56 22.62 -7.11
N LYS A 155 2.41 23.23 -7.37
CA LYS A 155 1.15 22.92 -6.71
C LYS A 155 0.29 22.01 -7.58
N ARG A 156 -0.28 20.97 -6.96
CA ARG A 156 -1.22 20.08 -7.64
C ARG A 156 -2.47 20.86 -8.08
N SER A 157 -2.85 20.68 -9.33
CA SER A 157 -4.05 21.28 -9.95
C SER A 157 -5.16 20.23 -10.10
N GLN A 158 -5.26 19.59 -11.23
CA GLN A 158 -6.32 18.64 -11.56
C GLN A 158 -5.73 17.32 -12.05
N LEU A 159 -6.53 16.27 -12.08
CA LEU A 159 -6.16 15.03 -12.79
C LEU A 159 -5.82 15.37 -14.24
N TRP A 160 -4.72 14.80 -14.72
CA TRP A 160 -4.31 15.04 -16.10
C TRP A 160 -5.37 14.53 -17.08
N PRO A 161 -5.93 15.39 -17.94
CA PRO A 161 -7.02 14.99 -18.84
C PRO A 161 -6.68 13.84 -19.77
N GLY A 162 -5.40 13.70 -20.15
CA GLY A 162 -4.91 12.64 -21.01
C GLY A 162 -4.99 11.22 -20.41
N LEU A 163 -5.25 11.07 -19.11
CA LEU A 163 -5.40 9.75 -18.48
C LEU A 163 -6.53 8.93 -19.11
N ARG A 164 -7.65 9.57 -19.43
CA ARG A 164 -8.82 8.89 -19.99
C ARG A 164 -8.53 8.26 -21.36
N GLU A 165 -7.80 8.98 -22.20
CA GLU A 165 -7.39 8.47 -23.52
C GLU A 165 -6.28 7.43 -23.39
N THR A 166 -5.26 7.71 -22.58
CA THR A 166 -4.10 6.83 -22.38
C THR A 166 -4.50 5.45 -21.89
N PHE A 167 -5.44 5.38 -20.93
CA PHE A 167 -5.88 4.14 -20.31
C PHE A 167 -7.29 3.70 -20.73
N LYS A 168 -7.86 4.30 -21.80
CA LYS A 168 -9.16 3.94 -22.37
C LYS A 168 -10.29 3.93 -21.34
N SER A 169 -10.35 4.97 -20.51
CA SER A 169 -11.35 5.08 -19.45
C SER A 169 -12.79 5.04 -19.99
N GLY A 170 -13.70 4.56 -19.16
CA GLY A 170 -15.11 4.45 -19.49
C GLY A 170 -15.55 3.16 -20.17
N THR A 171 -14.62 2.23 -20.42
CA THR A 171 -14.93 0.93 -21.04
C THR A 171 -15.55 -0.07 -20.07
N SER A 172 -15.18 0.03 -18.79
CA SER A 172 -15.70 -0.81 -17.70
C SER A 172 -15.64 -0.05 -16.39
N GLN A 173 -16.78 0.04 -15.69
CA GLN A 173 -16.85 0.70 -14.39
C GLN A 173 -17.32 -0.31 -13.35
N PRO A 174 -16.43 -0.79 -12.46
CA PRO A 174 -16.82 -1.66 -11.38
C PRO A 174 -17.68 -0.90 -10.37
N PRO A 175 -18.50 -1.61 -9.55
CA PRO A 175 -19.21 -0.97 -8.45
C PRO A 175 -18.25 -0.21 -7.53
N LEU A 176 -18.70 0.91 -6.97
CA LEU A 176 -17.91 1.71 -6.03
C LEU A 176 -17.41 0.87 -4.86
N GLN A 177 -18.26 -0.01 -4.32
CA GLN A 177 -17.90 -0.90 -3.22
C GLN A 177 -16.75 -1.86 -3.60
N ASP A 178 -16.72 -2.36 -4.84
CA ASP A 178 -15.62 -3.20 -5.30
C ASP A 178 -14.32 -2.41 -5.36
N MET A 179 -14.34 -1.17 -5.80
CA MET A 179 -13.15 -0.30 -5.83
C MET A 179 -12.62 -0.03 -4.42
N ILE A 180 -13.51 0.26 -3.47
CA ILE A 180 -13.17 0.45 -2.05
C ILE A 180 -12.58 -0.83 -1.48
N ASP A 181 -13.26 -1.96 -1.66
CA ASP A 181 -12.83 -3.25 -1.13
C ASP A 181 -11.49 -3.68 -1.72
N ARG A 182 -11.26 -3.48 -3.00
CA ARG A 182 -9.97 -3.81 -3.65
C ARG A 182 -8.80 -3.13 -2.92
N MET A 183 -8.93 -1.87 -2.55
CA MET A 183 -7.88 -1.14 -1.82
C MET A 183 -7.73 -1.65 -0.38
N LEU A 184 -8.83 -1.74 0.36
CA LEU A 184 -8.80 -2.18 1.76
C LEU A 184 -8.32 -3.63 1.91
N PHE A 185 -8.80 -4.53 1.06
CA PHE A 185 -8.44 -5.93 1.09
C PHE A 185 -7.00 -6.19 0.65
N ALA A 186 -6.48 -5.46 -0.34
CA ALA A 186 -5.09 -5.60 -0.76
C ALA A 186 -4.14 -5.36 0.42
N GLU A 187 -4.33 -4.28 1.18
CA GLU A 187 -3.53 -3.97 2.36
C GLU A 187 -3.75 -4.95 3.52
N ALA A 188 -5.00 -5.34 3.78
CA ALA A 188 -5.31 -6.28 4.86
C ALA A 188 -4.71 -7.68 4.59
N LEU A 189 -4.81 -8.18 3.37
CA LEU A 189 -4.22 -9.46 2.96
C LEU A 189 -2.70 -9.43 3.04
N GLU A 190 -2.07 -8.33 2.65
CA GLU A 190 -0.62 -8.18 2.76
C GLU A 190 -0.18 -8.06 4.23
N THR A 191 -0.97 -7.40 5.08
CA THR A 191 -0.75 -7.38 6.53
C THR A 191 -0.81 -8.80 7.12
N GLN A 192 -1.78 -9.61 6.69
CA GLN A 192 -1.86 -11.02 7.14
C GLN A 192 -0.61 -11.81 6.74
N LYS A 193 -0.11 -11.63 5.52
CA LYS A 193 1.16 -12.27 5.09
C LYS A 193 2.34 -11.81 5.94
N CYS A 194 2.43 -10.51 6.28
CA CYS A 194 3.47 -10.01 7.18
C CYS A 194 3.41 -10.65 8.58
N LEU A 195 2.22 -10.95 9.09
CA LEU A 195 2.04 -11.69 10.34
C LEU A 195 2.44 -13.16 10.19
N ASP A 196 2.00 -13.81 9.12
CA ASP A 196 2.28 -15.23 8.86
C ASP A 196 3.78 -15.49 8.62
N GLU A 197 4.48 -14.57 7.98
CA GLU A 197 5.91 -14.61 7.70
C GLU A 197 6.77 -14.15 8.91
N GLY A 198 6.15 -13.65 9.97
CA GLY A 198 6.86 -13.15 11.14
C GLY A 198 7.58 -11.80 10.96
N VAL A 199 7.26 -11.06 9.91
CA VAL A 199 7.69 -9.65 9.77
C VAL A 199 7.05 -8.81 10.86
N LEU A 200 5.78 -9.05 11.16
CA LEU A 200 5.07 -8.56 12.33
C LEU A 200 4.89 -9.68 13.34
N THR A 201 5.09 -9.38 14.61
CA THR A 201 4.89 -10.31 15.73
C THR A 201 3.75 -9.89 16.67
N SER A 202 3.12 -8.75 16.37
CA SER A 202 2.06 -8.15 17.17
C SER A 202 0.94 -7.60 16.28
N THR A 203 -0.30 -8.03 16.53
CA THR A 203 -1.49 -7.45 15.89
C THR A 203 -1.70 -5.99 16.28
N ALA A 204 -1.29 -5.60 17.48
CA ALA A 204 -1.35 -4.20 17.92
C ALA A 204 -0.42 -3.33 17.06
N ASP A 205 0.80 -3.78 16.80
CA ASP A 205 1.76 -3.07 15.94
C ASP A 205 1.27 -3.01 14.49
N ALA A 206 0.63 -4.07 13.99
CA ALA A 206 -0.01 -4.07 12.68
C ALA A 206 -1.08 -2.98 12.57
N ASN A 207 -1.97 -2.89 13.55
CA ASN A 207 -3.08 -1.93 13.55
C ASN A 207 -2.58 -0.49 13.73
N ILE A 208 -1.71 -0.25 14.70
CA ILE A 208 -1.13 1.07 14.96
C ILE A 208 -0.30 1.53 13.76
N GLY A 209 0.56 0.65 13.26
CA GLY A 209 1.43 0.95 12.13
C GLY A 209 0.67 1.25 10.84
N SER A 210 -0.38 0.51 10.54
CA SER A 210 -1.21 0.75 9.36
C SER A 210 -1.97 2.07 9.44
N ILE A 211 -2.52 2.44 10.59
CA ILE A 211 -3.25 3.70 10.75
C ILE A 211 -2.28 4.89 10.78
N MET A 212 -1.29 4.86 11.65
CA MET A 212 -0.44 6.02 11.92
C MET A 212 0.69 6.20 10.90
N GLY A 213 1.11 5.13 10.21
CA GLY A 213 2.22 5.16 9.27
C GLY A 213 1.80 5.29 7.81
N ILE A 214 0.77 4.58 7.41
CA ILE A 214 0.35 4.48 6.00
C ILE A 214 -1.10 4.91 5.74
N GLY A 215 -1.77 5.45 6.73
CA GLY A 215 -3.09 6.07 6.56
C GLY A 215 -4.22 5.07 6.31
N TYR A 216 -4.07 3.81 6.74
CA TYR A 216 -5.19 2.88 6.69
C TYR A 216 -6.39 3.45 7.46
N PRO A 217 -7.62 3.33 6.95
CA PRO A 217 -8.76 4.05 7.51
C PRO A 217 -8.98 3.75 9.00
N PRO A 218 -8.96 4.76 9.88
CA PRO A 218 -9.01 4.55 11.33
C PRO A 218 -10.28 3.87 11.85
N TYR A 219 -11.41 4.05 11.15
CA TYR A 219 -12.70 3.45 11.55
C TYR A 219 -12.65 1.92 11.51
N THR A 220 -11.70 1.32 10.78
CA THR A 220 -11.51 -0.13 10.68
C THR A 220 -10.85 -0.72 11.92
N GLY A 221 -10.19 0.11 12.74
CA GLY A 221 -9.34 -0.31 13.84
C GLY A 221 -7.93 -0.75 13.41
N GLY A 222 -7.62 -0.69 12.12
CA GLY A 222 -6.35 -1.10 11.52
C GLY A 222 -6.45 -2.28 10.57
N SER A 223 -5.40 -2.52 9.80
CA SER A 223 -5.44 -3.51 8.72
C SER A 223 -5.61 -4.97 9.19
N ALA A 224 -5.08 -5.32 10.35
CA ALA A 224 -5.33 -6.63 10.96
C ALA A 224 -6.73 -6.70 11.60
N GLN A 225 -7.17 -5.63 12.27
CA GLN A 225 -8.50 -5.56 12.86
C GLN A 225 -9.61 -5.60 11.81
N PHE A 226 -9.38 -5.03 10.64
CA PHE A 226 -10.33 -5.07 9.51
C PHE A 226 -10.71 -6.50 9.12
N ILE A 227 -9.76 -7.45 9.18
CA ILE A 227 -9.99 -8.86 8.84
C ILE A 227 -11.01 -9.50 9.79
N VAL A 228 -10.83 -9.29 11.09
CA VAL A 228 -11.68 -9.94 12.12
C VAL A 228 -12.97 -9.16 12.41
N GLY A 229 -12.97 -7.88 12.12
CA GLY A 229 -14.10 -6.97 12.30
C GLY A 229 -14.89 -6.69 11.01
N TYR A 230 -14.55 -7.35 9.90
CA TYR A 230 -15.20 -7.09 8.61
C TYR A 230 -16.71 -7.22 8.67
N GLN A 231 -17.40 -6.28 8.04
CA GLN A 231 -18.84 -6.28 7.89
C GLN A 231 -19.20 -6.01 6.42
N GLY A 232 -19.87 -6.94 5.80
CA GLY A 232 -20.28 -6.85 4.40
C GLY A 232 -21.58 -7.58 4.12
N ALA A 233 -22.02 -7.56 2.88
CA ALA A 233 -23.28 -8.20 2.46
C ALA A 233 -23.33 -9.70 2.77
N GLY A 234 -22.18 -10.37 2.83
CA GLY A 234 -22.04 -11.80 3.12
C GLY A 234 -21.97 -12.15 4.61
N GLY A 235 -22.03 -11.17 5.53
CA GLY A 235 -21.94 -11.42 6.97
C GLY A 235 -20.89 -10.58 7.68
N VAL A 236 -20.47 -11.04 8.87
CA VAL A 236 -19.55 -10.35 9.77
C VAL A 236 -18.39 -11.27 10.16
N GLY A 237 -17.22 -10.69 10.37
CA GLY A 237 -16.03 -11.35 10.88
C GLY A 237 -15.15 -12.00 9.83
N LYS A 238 -14.19 -12.80 10.29
CA LYS A 238 -13.13 -13.38 9.46
C LYS A 238 -13.68 -14.22 8.29
N ASP A 239 -14.71 -15.01 8.53
CA ASP A 239 -15.28 -15.88 7.49
C ASP A 239 -15.92 -15.06 6.37
N ALA A 240 -16.61 -13.98 6.72
CA ALA A 240 -17.17 -13.04 5.75
C ALA A 240 -16.07 -12.30 4.98
N PHE A 241 -14.99 -11.91 5.64
CA PHE A 241 -13.81 -11.34 4.97
C PHE A 241 -13.22 -12.33 3.96
N VAL A 242 -13.00 -13.58 4.35
CA VAL A 242 -12.46 -14.62 3.46
C VAL A 242 -13.39 -14.88 2.27
N ALA A 243 -14.70 -14.93 2.49
CA ALA A 243 -15.67 -15.08 1.40
C ALA A 243 -15.59 -13.92 0.40
N ARG A 244 -15.54 -12.68 0.90
CA ARG A 244 -15.42 -11.49 0.06
C ARG A 244 -14.09 -11.43 -0.68
N ALA A 245 -12.99 -11.79 -0.04
CA ALA A 245 -11.67 -11.88 -0.68
C ALA A 245 -11.68 -12.85 -1.88
N LYS A 246 -12.32 -14.01 -1.72
CA LYS A 246 -12.49 -14.98 -2.82
C LYS A 246 -13.36 -14.44 -3.97
N GLU A 247 -14.40 -13.66 -3.69
CA GLU A 247 -15.19 -12.98 -4.72
C GLU A 247 -14.33 -11.95 -5.49
N LEU A 248 -13.53 -11.18 -4.79
CA LEU A 248 -12.60 -10.22 -5.41
C LEU A 248 -11.55 -10.96 -6.25
N ALA A 249 -11.03 -12.09 -5.76
CA ALA A 249 -10.08 -12.92 -6.50
C ALA A 249 -10.69 -13.44 -7.81
N ALA A 250 -11.92 -13.93 -7.78
CA ALA A 250 -12.63 -14.44 -8.94
C ALA A 250 -12.88 -13.35 -10.01
N ARG A 251 -13.04 -12.09 -9.59
CA ARG A 251 -13.32 -10.96 -10.49
C ARG A 251 -12.07 -10.21 -10.96
N TYR A 252 -11.07 -10.04 -10.07
CA TYR A 252 -9.97 -9.10 -10.27
C TYR A 252 -8.58 -9.74 -10.17
N GLY A 253 -8.50 -11.05 -9.90
CA GLY A 253 -7.26 -11.80 -9.94
C GLY A 253 -6.80 -12.39 -8.62
N ASP A 254 -5.94 -13.39 -8.72
CA ASP A 254 -5.50 -14.27 -7.61
C ASP A 254 -4.80 -13.57 -6.46
N ARG A 255 -4.36 -12.33 -6.63
CA ARG A 255 -3.75 -11.51 -5.58
C ARG A 255 -4.67 -11.24 -4.39
N PHE A 256 -5.98 -11.41 -4.57
CA PHE A 256 -6.99 -11.32 -3.51
C PHE A 256 -7.26 -12.64 -2.79
N ASN A 257 -6.66 -13.75 -3.22
CA ASN A 257 -6.82 -15.00 -2.49
C ASN A 257 -6.23 -14.88 -1.07
N PRO A 258 -6.98 -15.26 -0.03
CA PRO A 258 -6.44 -15.29 1.32
C PRO A 258 -5.21 -16.20 1.39
N PRO A 259 -4.19 -15.87 2.23
CA PRO A 259 -3.09 -16.78 2.49
C PRO A 259 -3.61 -18.14 2.93
N LYS A 260 -2.94 -19.21 2.54
CA LYS A 260 -3.27 -20.55 3.04
C LYS A 260 -2.94 -20.57 4.52
N SER A 261 -3.97 -20.73 5.35
CA SER A 261 -3.84 -20.94 6.80
C SER A 261 -3.23 -22.29 7.09
#